data_c9d8278b5bd0dc911d721481490ab5fa
#
_entry.id   c9d8278b5bd0dc911d721481490ab5fa
#
_cell.length_a   1.000
_cell.length_b   1.000
_cell.length_c   1.000
_cell.angle_alpha   90.00
_cell.angle_beta   90.00
_cell.angle_gamma   90.00
#
_symmetry.space_group_name_H-M   'P 1'
#
loop_
_entity.id
_entity.type
_entity.pdbx_description
1 polymer ?
#
loop_
_entity_poly.entity_id
_entity_poly.type
_entity_poly.pdbx_seq_one_letter_code
_entity_poly.pdbx_strand_id
1 'polypeptide(L)'
;MKIYIAGDYGVGYAYWLLDYYKDSAITRNIDEADLVMFTGGADINPSIYGEKTSETYWGNEARDKVEIEVFEAAVELGIPMIGICRGLQLICALCGGKVIQDVSNHAGNSHNIIFKDDFQCITTSLHHQMVYPFDLPKENYSIEAWGIERRSTRYINGEDKQYEVIPPVEPEVVLFFKDKNNNPVKCLGVQGHPEMMKFGDFHKKLIELINNNLLNK
;
A
#
# COMPACT_ATOMS: atom_id res chain seq x y z
N MET A 1 7.94 -19.49 4.61
CA MET A 1 7.87 -18.30 3.75
C MET A 1 8.99 -17.34 4.16
N LYS A 2 9.81 -16.88 3.23
CA LYS A 2 10.87 -15.89 3.46
C LYS A 2 10.37 -14.51 3.01
N ILE A 3 10.42 -13.53 3.92
CA ILE A 3 9.97 -12.16 3.68
C ILE A 3 11.18 -11.24 3.56
N TYR A 4 11.30 -10.53 2.44
CA TYR A 4 12.30 -9.50 2.24
C TYR A 4 11.68 -8.14 2.57
N ILE A 5 12.33 -7.37 3.49
CA ILE A 5 11.88 -6.01 3.83
C ILE A 5 12.65 -5.03 2.95
N ALA A 6 11.95 -4.28 2.12
CA ALA A 6 12.56 -3.30 1.23
C ALA A 6 13.36 -2.25 2.01
N GLY A 7 14.67 -2.12 1.69
CA GLY A 7 15.56 -1.15 2.31
C GLY A 7 15.86 -1.38 3.80
N ASP A 8 15.56 -2.56 4.36
CA ASP A 8 15.70 -2.88 5.81
C ASP A 8 14.91 -1.92 6.75
N TYR A 9 13.91 -1.23 6.24
CA TYR A 9 13.10 -0.29 7.02
C TYR A 9 11.99 -1.02 7.79
N GLY A 10 12.17 -1.17 9.09
CA GLY A 10 11.07 -1.52 9.98
C GLY A 10 10.65 -3.00 9.95
N VAL A 11 11.52 -3.92 10.37
CA VAL A 11 11.21 -5.35 10.54
C VAL A 11 9.91 -5.61 11.32
N GLY A 12 9.57 -4.73 12.28
CA GLY A 12 8.34 -4.82 13.06
C GLY A 12 7.05 -4.87 12.24
N TYR A 13 7.06 -4.30 11.03
CA TYR A 13 5.90 -4.36 10.12
C TYR A 13 5.55 -5.79 9.68
N ALA A 14 6.50 -6.72 9.70
CA ALA A 14 6.28 -8.10 9.28
C ALA A 14 5.83 -9.03 10.42
N TYR A 15 5.88 -8.62 11.69
CA TYR A 15 5.65 -9.52 12.82
C TYR A 15 4.28 -10.19 12.78
N TRP A 16 3.21 -9.51 12.39
CA TRP A 16 1.89 -10.11 12.29
C TRP A 16 1.82 -11.24 11.24
N LEU A 17 2.62 -11.15 10.14
CA LEU A 17 2.76 -12.23 9.16
C LEU A 17 3.60 -13.37 9.71
N LEU A 18 4.72 -13.07 10.39
CA LEU A 18 5.59 -14.07 11.01
C LEU A 18 4.83 -14.84 12.13
N ASP A 19 3.98 -14.16 12.87
CA ASP A 19 3.14 -14.77 13.90
C ASP A 19 2.08 -15.70 13.32
N TYR A 20 1.55 -15.37 12.16
CA TYR A 20 0.57 -16.22 11.47
C TYR A 20 1.22 -17.40 10.74
N TYR A 21 2.23 -17.13 9.91
CA TYR A 21 2.96 -18.16 9.16
C TYR A 21 4.15 -18.65 10.00
N LYS A 22 3.93 -19.62 10.89
CA LYS A 22 4.92 -20.07 11.89
C LYS A 22 6.28 -20.51 11.34
N ASP A 23 6.31 -21.00 10.07
CA ASP A 23 7.55 -21.40 9.38
C ASP A 23 8.12 -20.28 8.50
N SER A 24 7.82 -19.03 8.81
CA SER A 24 8.32 -17.87 8.07
C SER A 24 9.50 -17.20 8.77
N ALA A 25 10.32 -16.51 7.99
CA ALA A 25 11.50 -15.78 8.47
C ALA A 25 11.78 -14.56 7.59
N ILE A 26 12.50 -13.58 8.13
CA ILE A 26 13.05 -12.48 7.35
C ILE A 26 14.29 -12.95 6.60
N THR A 27 14.40 -12.59 5.33
CA THR A 27 15.62 -12.76 4.53
C THR A 27 16.21 -11.39 4.16
N ARG A 28 17.53 -11.34 3.96
CA ARG A 28 18.25 -10.18 3.41
C ARG A 28 18.66 -10.36 1.95
N ASN A 29 18.32 -11.52 1.37
CA ASN A 29 18.56 -11.81 -0.03
C ASN A 29 17.22 -11.86 -0.76
N ILE A 30 17.01 -10.93 -1.71
CA ILE A 30 15.77 -10.84 -2.49
C ILE A 30 15.56 -12.09 -3.36
N ASP A 31 16.64 -12.71 -3.87
CA ASP A 31 16.55 -13.92 -4.70
C ASP A 31 15.97 -15.13 -3.94
N GLU A 32 15.96 -15.07 -2.61
CA GLU A 32 15.41 -16.10 -1.74
C GLU A 32 14.03 -15.76 -1.21
N ALA A 33 13.49 -14.59 -1.57
CA ALA A 33 12.24 -14.12 -1.00
C ALA A 33 11.02 -14.78 -1.65
N ASP A 34 10.06 -15.18 -0.82
CA ASP A 34 8.72 -15.59 -1.25
C ASP A 34 7.75 -14.40 -1.29
N LEU A 35 8.10 -13.30 -0.60
CA LEU A 35 7.30 -12.07 -0.47
C LEU A 35 8.22 -10.88 -0.21
N VAL A 36 8.02 -9.78 -0.93
CA VAL A 36 8.64 -8.48 -0.63
C VAL A 36 7.66 -7.60 0.11
N MET A 37 8.13 -6.93 1.18
CA MET A 37 7.31 -6.01 1.96
C MET A 37 7.88 -4.59 1.90
N PHE A 38 7.03 -3.63 1.48
CA PHE A 38 7.27 -2.19 1.56
C PHE A 38 6.55 -1.65 2.79
N THR A 39 7.27 -0.97 3.67
CA THR A 39 6.76 -0.54 4.97
C THR A 39 6.24 0.89 4.97
N GLY A 40 5.53 1.29 6.02
CA GLY A 40 5.09 2.66 6.25
C GLY A 40 6.25 3.64 6.49
N GLY A 41 5.95 4.93 6.59
CA GLY A 41 6.93 5.99 6.88
C GLY A 41 6.62 7.30 6.18
N ALA A 42 7.66 8.10 5.96
CA ALA A 42 7.61 9.41 5.30
C ALA A 42 7.09 9.32 3.85
N ASP A 43 6.59 10.42 3.33
CA ASP A 43 5.96 10.50 2.00
C ASP A 43 6.88 10.05 0.86
N ILE A 44 6.30 9.49 -0.18
CA ILE A 44 7.01 9.24 -1.44
C ILE A 44 7.14 10.54 -2.24
N ASN A 45 8.24 10.69 -2.98
CA ASN A 45 8.44 11.88 -3.82
C ASN A 45 7.37 11.92 -4.93
N PRO A 46 6.57 13.01 -5.03
CA PRO A 46 5.52 13.14 -6.03
C PRO A 46 6.00 13.05 -7.48
N SER A 47 7.27 13.30 -7.76
CA SER A 47 7.85 13.12 -9.10
C SER A 47 7.75 11.68 -9.62
N ILE A 48 7.62 10.68 -8.72
CA ILE A 48 7.47 9.25 -9.07
C ILE A 48 6.17 9.02 -9.86
N TYR A 49 5.12 9.78 -9.56
CA TYR A 49 3.82 9.74 -10.26
C TYR A 49 3.51 11.01 -11.06
N GLY A 50 4.55 11.82 -11.38
CA GLY A 50 4.46 12.95 -12.31
C GLY A 50 3.82 14.22 -11.75
N GLU A 51 3.77 14.35 -10.43
CA GLU A 51 3.21 15.53 -9.73
C GLU A 51 4.33 16.39 -9.14
N LYS A 52 3.99 17.65 -8.83
CA LYS A 52 4.83 18.53 -8.01
C LYS A 52 4.52 18.33 -6.54
N THR A 53 5.43 18.74 -5.66
CA THR A 53 5.24 18.67 -4.21
C THR A 53 4.21 19.68 -3.72
N SER A 54 3.40 19.30 -2.73
CA SER A 54 2.62 20.19 -1.88
C SER A 54 3.45 20.72 -0.70
N GLU A 55 2.95 21.71 0.04
CA GLU A 55 3.58 22.22 1.25
C GLU A 55 3.62 21.17 2.38
N THR A 56 2.72 20.19 2.36
CA THR A 56 2.64 19.12 3.36
C THR A 56 3.64 17.97 3.11
N TYR A 57 4.35 17.98 1.98
CA TYR A 57 5.30 16.93 1.63
C TYR A 57 6.45 16.84 2.62
N TRP A 58 6.66 15.63 3.14
CA TRP A 58 7.80 15.27 3.97
C TRP A 58 8.33 13.88 3.58
N GLY A 59 9.30 13.83 2.70
CA GLY A 59 9.78 12.60 2.08
C GLY A 59 11.26 12.29 2.32
N ASN A 60 11.67 11.11 1.80
CA ASN A 60 13.06 10.63 1.82
C ASN A 60 13.41 10.04 0.45
N GLU A 61 14.00 10.85 -0.42
CA GLU A 61 14.35 10.45 -1.80
C GLU A 61 15.38 9.30 -1.85
N ALA A 62 16.28 9.20 -0.88
CA ALA A 62 17.25 8.10 -0.83
C ALA A 62 16.53 6.76 -0.58
N ARG A 63 15.51 6.77 0.29
CA ARG A 63 14.66 5.61 0.52
C ARG A 63 13.82 5.27 -0.71
N ASP A 64 13.23 6.28 -1.35
CA ASP A 64 12.45 6.08 -2.57
C ASP A 64 13.27 5.36 -3.64
N LYS A 65 14.50 5.81 -3.87
CA LYS A 65 15.39 5.19 -4.86
C LYS A 65 15.65 3.71 -4.56
N VAL A 66 16.02 3.38 -3.32
CA VAL A 66 16.27 1.99 -2.91
C VAL A 66 15.02 1.13 -3.08
N GLU A 67 13.86 1.62 -2.67
CA GLU A 67 12.62 0.85 -2.76
C GLU A 67 12.11 0.71 -4.19
N ILE A 68 12.37 1.67 -5.09
CA ILE A 68 12.09 1.53 -6.53
C ILE A 68 12.96 0.41 -7.13
N GLU A 69 14.26 0.37 -6.82
CA GLU A 69 15.16 -0.70 -7.28
C GLU A 69 14.69 -2.08 -6.78
N VAL A 70 14.23 -2.17 -5.53
CA VAL A 70 13.65 -3.41 -4.97
C VAL A 70 12.34 -3.80 -5.67
N PHE A 71 11.47 -2.83 -5.99
CA PHE A 71 10.24 -3.10 -6.74
C PHE A 71 10.54 -3.66 -8.12
N GLU A 72 11.46 -3.04 -8.85
CA GLU A 72 11.88 -3.49 -10.19
C GLU A 72 12.48 -4.90 -10.16
N ALA A 73 13.34 -5.20 -9.18
CA ALA A 73 13.89 -6.53 -8.97
C ALA A 73 12.78 -7.56 -8.64
N ALA A 74 11.82 -7.21 -7.79
CA ALA A 74 10.69 -8.08 -7.46
C ALA A 74 9.80 -8.37 -8.69
N VAL A 75 9.59 -7.37 -9.57
CA VAL A 75 8.89 -7.57 -10.85
C VAL A 75 9.65 -8.53 -11.76
N GLU A 76 10.96 -8.34 -11.93
CA GLU A 76 11.81 -9.19 -12.76
C GLU A 76 11.82 -10.64 -12.27
N LEU A 77 11.89 -10.84 -10.96
CA LEU A 77 11.90 -12.17 -10.31
C LEU A 77 10.49 -12.79 -10.18
N GLY A 78 9.43 -12.02 -10.47
CA GLY A 78 8.04 -12.47 -10.31
C GLY A 78 7.63 -12.67 -8.84
N ILE A 79 8.30 -12.00 -7.90
CA ILE A 79 8.03 -12.12 -6.46
C ILE A 79 6.81 -11.27 -6.10
N PRO A 80 5.80 -11.81 -5.39
CA PRO A 80 4.68 -11.04 -4.91
C PRO A 80 5.09 -9.99 -3.87
N MET A 81 4.33 -8.89 -3.79
CA MET A 81 4.65 -7.73 -2.98
C MET A 81 3.49 -7.33 -2.08
N ILE A 82 3.79 -6.86 -0.86
CA ILE A 82 2.83 -6.21 0.02
C ILE A 82 3.34 -4.83 0.43
N GLY A 83 2.46 -3.82 0.41
CA GLY A 83 2.77 -2.46 0.85
C GLY A 83 1.86 -2.01 1.99
N ILE A 84 2.44 -1.43 3.06
CA ILE A 84 1.71 -0.90 4.20
C ILE A 84 1.84 0.62 4.22
N CYS A 85 0.72 1.35 4.26
CA CYS A 85 0.64 2.81 4.31
C CYS A 85 1.45 3.45 3.17
N ARG A 86 2.61 4.05 3.46
CA ARG A 86 3.54 4.55 2.44
C ARG A 86 3.89 3.48 1.38
N GLY A 87 4.05 2.21 1.79
CA GLY A 87 4.34 1.11 0.87
C GLY A 87 3.22 0.87 -0.15
N LEU A 88 1.94 0.98 0.24
CA LEU A 88 0.82 0.99 -0.70
C LEU A 88 0.92 2.18 -1.66
N GLN A 89 1.25 3.38 -1.16
CA GLN A 89 1.36 4.59 -1.97
C GLN A 89 2.46 4.45 -3.03
N LEU A 90 3.62 3.90 -2.66
CA LEU A 90 4.72 3.61 -3.58
C LEU A 90 4.31 2.60 -4.65
N ILE A 91 3.71 1.47 -4.26
CA ILE A 91 3.22 0.45 -5.19
C ILE A 91 2.20 1.07 -6.16
N CYS A 92 1.24 1.86 -5.66
CA CYS A 92 0.25 2.55 -6.50
C CYS A 92 0.93 3.43 -7.55
N ALA A 93 1.91 4.24 -7.16
CA ALA A 93 2.66 5.12 -8.06
C ALA A 93 3.48 4.33 -9.11
N LEU A 94 4.13 3.24 -8.70
CA LEU A 94 4.90 2.37 -9.60
C LEU A 94 4.02 1.53 -10.53
N CYS A 95 2.76 1.30 -10.15
CA CYS A 95 1.74 0.72 -11.03
C CYS A 95 1.05 1.77 -11.93
N GLY A 96 1.49 3.04 -11.91
CA GLY A 96 1.00 4.12 -12.77
C GLY A 96 -0.20 4.89 -12.19
N GLY A 97 -0.62 4.59 -10.97
CA GLY A 97 -1.61 5.39 -10.24
C GLY A 97 -1.00 6.67 -9.66
N LYS A 98 -1.81 7.46 -8.98
CA LYS A 98 -1.41 8.69 -8.31
C LYS A 98 -1.60 8.60 -6.81
N VAL A 99 -1.07 9.60 -6.10
CA VAL A 99 -1.29 9.78 -4.67
C VAL A 99 -1.85 11.19 -4.44
N ILE A 100 -2.97 11.27 -3.74
CA ILE A 100 -3.48 12.53 -3.20
C ILE A 100 -2.55 12.92 -2.05
N GLN A 101 -1.93 14.10 -2.14
CA GLN A 101 -0.81 14.47 -1.28
C GLN A 101 -1.24 14.97 0.10
N ASP A 102 -2.49 15.43 0.24
CA ASP A 102 -3.04 15.73 1.56
C ASP A 102 -4.56 15.50 1.57
N VAL A 103 -5.00 14.68 2.52
CA VAL A 103 -6.40 14.41 2.83
C VAL A 103 -6.69 14.74 4.27
N SER A 104 -7.89 15.28 4.54
CA SER A 104 -8.29 15.57 5.90
C SER A 104 -8.84 14.36 6.65
N ASN A 105 -8.79 14.41 8.00
CA ASN A 105 -9.48 13.47 8.91
C ASN A 105 -8.98 12.01 8.89
N HIS A 106 -7.76 11.74 8.40
CA HIS A 106 -7.14 10.41 8.39
C HIS A 106 -5.92 10.28 9.33
N ALA A 107 -5.50 11.35 9.99
CA ALA A 107 -4.36 11.33 10.89
C ALA A 107 -4.82 11.13 12.35
N GLY A 108 -4.69 9.89 12.86
CA GLY A 108 -4.76 9.64 14.29
C GLY A 108 -5.97 8.92 14.87
N ASN A 109 -6.81 8.30 14.05
CA ASN A 109 -7.98 7.53 14.52
C ASN A 109 -8.15 6.23 13.75
N SER A 110 -8.91 5.29 14.32
CA SER A 110 -9.41 4.12 13.60
C SER A 110 -10.76 4.42 12.96
N HIS A 111 -11.13 3.68 11.92
CA HIS A 111 -12.44 3.78 11.29
C HIS A 111 -12.94 2.44 10.74
N ASN A 112 -14.23 2.41 10.45
CA ASN A 112 -14.86 1.24 9.84
C ASN A 112 -14.61 1.22 8.34
N ILE A 113 -14.24 0.04 7.85
CA ILE A 113 -14.08 -0.25 6.43
C ILE A 113 -15.01 -1.38 6.01
N ILE A 114 -15.32 -1.44 4.73
CA ILE A 114 -16.05 -2.54 4.12
C ILE A 114 -15.23 -3.17 3.01
N PHE A 115 -15.17 -4.48 3.00
CA PHE A 115 -14.57 -5.28 1.93
C PHE A 115 -15.59 -5.51 0.81
N LYS A 116 -15.10 -5.88 -0.34
CA LYS A 116 -15.87 -6.12 -1.56
C LYS A 116 -16.93 -7.23 -1.42
N ASP A 117 -16.76 -8.12 -0.45
CA ASP A 117 -17.71 -9.19 -0.07
C ASP A 117 -18.67 -8.80 1.07
N ASP A 118 -18.84 -7.50 1.31
CA ASP A 118 -19.68 -6.90 2.36
C ASP A 118 -19.19 -7.15 3.81
N PHE A 119 -18.03 -7.77 3.98
CA PHE A 119 -17.45 -7.93 5.31
C PHE A 119 -16.95 -6.59 5.86
N GLN A 120 -17.26 -6.29 7.12
CA GLN A 120 -16.92 -5.04 7.78
C GLN A 120 -15.99 -5.27 8.97
N CYS A 121 -15.00 -4.39 9.14
CA CYS A 121 -14.13 -4.38 10.29
C CYS A 121 -13.54 -2.97 10.52
N ILE A 122 -12.70 -2.84 11.53
CA ILE A 122 -12.00 -1.59 11.86
C ILE A 122 -10.57 -1.69 11.34
N THR A 123 -10.04 -0.57 10.81
CA THR A 123 -8.62 -0.38 10.53
C THR A 123 -8.09 0.89 11.22
N THR A 124 -6.77 1.01 11.32
CA THR A 124 -6.11 2.24 11.78
C THR A 124 -6.10 3.27 10.65
N SER A 125 -6.03 4.55 11.02
CA SER A 125 -5.92 5.68 10.08
C SER A 125 -4.85 6.64 10.59
N LEU A 126 -3.62 6.49 10.09
CA LEU A 126 -2.42 7.24 10.52
C LEU A 126 -1.70 7.84 9.31
N HIS A 127 -2.47 8.38 8.37
CA HIS A 127 -1.96 8.93 7.12
C HIS A 127 -2.60 10.27 6.79
N HIS A 128 -1.90 11.10 6.05
CA HIS A 128 -2.45 12.30 5.42
C HIS A 128 -2.42 12.22 3.89
N GLN A 129 -1.90 11.13 3.33
CA GLN A 129 -1.90 10.86 1.90
C GLN A 129 -2.81 9.67 1.58
N MET A 130 -3.35 9.63 0.36
CA MET A 130 -4.27 8.58 -0.07
C MET A 130 -3.97 8.18 -1.51
N VAL A 131 -4.01 6.86 -1.79
CA VAL A 131 -3.84 6.37 -3.15
C VAL A 131 -5.01 6.75 -4.05
N TYR A 132 -4.70 7.03 -5.31
CA TYR A 132 -5.67 7.33 -6.36
C TYR A 132 -5.41 6.46 -7.59
N PRO A 133 -5.94 5.22 -7.61
CA PRO A 133 -5.77 4.29 -8.73
C PRO A 133 -6.82 4.48 -9.84
N PHE A 134 -7.75 5.43 -9.71
CA PHE A 134 -8.97 5.51 -10.53
C PHE A 134 -8.72 5.91 -11.99
N ASP A 135 -7.54 6.46 -12.31
CA ASP A 135 -7.12 6.77 -13.68
C ASP A 135 -6.53 5.54 -14.40
N LEU A 136 -6.29 4.43 -13.68
CA LEU A 136 -5.78 3.19 -14.27
C LEU A 136 -6.88 2.42 -15.02
N PRO A 137 -6.52 1.61 -16.03
CA PRO A 137 -7.43 0.60 -16.59
C PRO A 137 -7.98 -0.31 -15.49
N LYS A 138 -9.28 -0.60 -15.54
CA LYS A 138 -9.98 -1.36 -14.48
C LYS A 138 -9.43 -2.78 -14.28
N GLU A 139 -8.84 -3.35 -15.29
CA GLU A 139 -8.18 -4.65 -15.25
C GLU A 139 -6.80 -4.62 -14.57
N ASN A 140 -6.23 -3.45 -14.30
CA ASN A 140 -4.90 -3.32 -13.70
C ASN A 140 -4.92 -3.27 -12.16
N TYR A 141 -6.09 -3.06 -11.56
CA TYR A 141 -6.25 -3.00 -10.12
C TYR A 141 -7.62 -3.48 -9.63
N SER A 142 -7.73 -3.77 -8.35
CA SER A 142 -9.00 -4.02 -7.67
C SER A 142 -8.97 -3.40 -6.28
N ILE A 143 -9.99 -2.58 -5.96
CA ILE A 143 -10.18 -2.10 -4.59
C ILE A 143 -10.91 -3.19 -3.81
N GLU A 144 -10.23 -3.76 -2.82
CA GLU A 144 -10.75 -4.86 -2.01
C GLU A 144 -11.47 -4.37 -0.75
N ALA A 145 -11.04 -3.21 -0.21
CA ALA A 145 -11.73 -2.56 0.89
C ALA A 145 -11.62 -1.03 0.82
N TRP A 146 -12.62 -0.34 1.37
CA TRP A 146 -12.70 1.12 1.43
C TRP A 146 -13.42 1.59 2.69
N GLY A 147 -13.25 2.87 3.04
CA GLY A 147 -14.00 3.51 4.13
C GLY A 147 -15.50 3.42 3.92
N ILE A 148 -16.26 2.95 4.93
CA ILE A 148 -17.73 2.89 4.85
C ILE A 148 -18.30 4.30 4.66
N GLU A 149 -17.75 5.25 5.40
CA GLU A 149 -18.10 6.66 5.30
C GLU A 149 -16.92 7.43 4.73
N ARG A 150 -17.21 8.39 3.85
CA ARG A 150 -16.22 9.35 3.39
C ARG A 150 -15.82 10.26 4.55
N ARG A 151 -14.53 10.27 4.88
CA ARG A 151 -13.99 11.06 5.99
C ARG A 151 -13.36 12.36 5.52
N SER A 152 -12.73 12.35 4.34
CA SER A 152 -12.07 13.53 3.81
C SER A 152 -13.07 14.52 3.26
N THR A 153 -12.87 15.76 3.62
CA THR A 153 -13.58 16.92 3.05
C THR A 153 -12.66 17.75 2.15
N ARG A 154 -11.37 17.41 2.13
CA ARG A 154 -10.33 18.10 1.37
C ARG A 154 -9.38 17.07 0.73
N TYR A 155 -9.06 17.27 -0.54
CA TYR A 155 -8.15 16.47 -1.34
C TYR A 155 -7.19 17.42 -2.05
N ILE A 156 -5.91 17.43 -1.68
CA ILE A 156 -4.88 18.34 -2.21
C ILE A 156 -3.87 17.55 -3.03
N ASN A 157 -3.56 18.05 -4.22
CA ASN A 157 -2.48 17.58 -5.07
C ASN A 157 -1.25 18.51 -5.01
N GLY A 158 -0.32 18.32 -5.92
CA GLY A 158 0.86 19.16 -6.05
C GLY A 158 0.52 20.65 -6.23
N GLU A 159 1.41 21.53 -5.75
CA GLU A 159 1.22 22.99 -5.73
C GLU A 159 -0.02 23.42 -4.90
N ASP A 160 -0.42 22.60 -3.90
CA ASP A 160 -1.52 22.85 -2.99
C ASP A 160 -2.88 23.10 -3.66
N LYS A 161 -3.06 22.52 -4.84
CA LYS A 161 -4.30 22.59 -5.59
C LYS A 161 -5.29 21.53 -5.10
N GLN A 162 -6.55 21.92 -4.97
CA GLN A 162 -7.64 20.99 -4.74
C GLN A 162 -7.75 20.01 -5.92
N TYR A 163 -7.89 18.72 -5.63
CA TYR A 163 -8.22 17.75 -6.68
C TYR A 163 -9.57 18.10 -7.32
N GLU A 164 -9.64 18.09 -8.65
CA GLU A 164 -10.88 18.38 -9.38
C GLU A 164 -11.88 17.23 -9.25
N VAL A 165 -11.35 16.00 -9.13
CA VAL A 165 -12.18 14.79 -9.03
C VAL A 165 -12.05 14.21 -7.62
N ILE A 166 -13.16 14.19 -6.91
CA ILE A 166 -13.29 13.52 -5.62
C ILE A 166 -13.26 12.00 -5.89
N PRO A 167 -12.40 11.21 -5.20
CA PRO A 167 -12.36 9.77 -5.41
C PRO A 167 -13.73 9.14 -5.11
N PRO A 168 -14.18 8.14 -5.90
CA PRO A 168 -15.48 7.48 -5.70
C PRO A 168 -15.61 6.88 -4.30
N VAL A 169 -14.54 6.29 -3.81
CA VAL A 169 -14.39 5.74 -2.44
C VAL A 169 -13.00 6.13 -1.89
N GLU A 170 -12.80 6.02 -0.59
CA GLU A 170 -11.49 6.16 0.06
C GLU A 170 -10.84 4.77 0.20
N PRO A 171 -9.88 4.41 -0.69
CA PRO A 171 -9.33 3.06 -0.74
C PRO A 171 -8.50 2.74 0.51
N GLU A 172 -8.71 1.54 1.06
CA GLU A 172 -7.98 1.03 2.23
C GLU A 172 -7.16 -0.23 1.92
N VAL A 173 -7.69 -1.09 1.03
CA VAL A 173 -6.98 -2.28 0.57
C VAL A 173 -7.11 -2.38 -0.95
N VAL A 174 -5.98 -2.48 -1.65
CA VAL A 174 -5.95 -2.47 -3.11
C VAL A 174 -5.01 -3.57 -3.63
N LEU A 175 -5.48 -4.34 -4.61
CA LEU A 175 -4.66 -5.23 -5.41
C LEU A 175 -4.22 -4.52 -6.70
N PHE A 176 -2.97 -4.75 -7.13
CA PHE A 176 -2.47 -4.32 -8.43
C PHE A 176 -1.94 -5.53 -9.20
N PHE A 177 -2.24 -5.56 -10.50
CA PHE A 177 -1.96 -6.68 -11.40
C PHE A 177 -0.95 -6.37 -12.49
N LYS A 178 -0.69 -5.07 -12.74
CA LYS A 178 0.30 -4.58 -13.70
C LYS A 178 1.03 -3.36 -13.19
N ASP A 179 2.32 -3.25 -13.51
CA ASP A 179 3.09 -2.04 -13.29
C ASP A 179 2.83 -0.98 -14.39
N LYS A 180 3.44 0.19 -14.26
CA LYS A 180 3.33 1.28 -15.25
C LYS A 180 3.89 0.94 -16.63
N ASN A 181 4.73 -0.09 -16.73
CA ASN A 181 5.30 -0.61 -17.98
C ASN A 181 4.49 -1.80 -18.54
N ASN A 182 3.32 -2.08 -17.95
CA ASN A 182 2.44 -3.18 -18.30
C ASN A 182 3.01 -4.58 -18.01
N ASN A 183 4.04 -4.69 -17.16
CA ASN A 183 4.51 -5.98 -16.66
C ASN A 183 3.52 -6.55 -15.64
N PRO A 184 3.29 -7.88 -15.63
CA PRO A 184 2.42 -8.49 -14.63
C PRO A 184 3.05 -8.39 -13.23
N VAL A 185 2.26 -7.99 -12.24
CA VAL A 185 2.65 -7.95 -10.83
C VAL A 185 1.58 -8.60 -9.95
N LYS A 186 1.97 -9.03 -8.77
CA LYS A 186 1.06 -9.50 -7.71
C LYS A 186 1.30 -8.63 -6.48
N CYS A 187 0.57 -7.52 -6.36
CA CYS A 187 0.75 -6.59 -5.26
C CYS A 187 -0.54 -6.44 -4.45
N LEU A 188 -0.40 -6.48 -3.13
CA LEU A 188 -1.45 -6.09 -2.18
C LEU A 188 -0.98 -4.86 -1.42
N GLY A 189 -1.76 -3.79 -1.44
CA GLY A 189 -1.51 -2.60 -0.65
C GLY A 189 -2.55 -2.41 0.45
N VAL A 190 -2.11 -1.96 1.62
CA VAL A 190 -2.94 -1.70 2.81
C VAL A 190 -2.63 -0.30 3.33
N GLN A 191 -3.63 0.57 3.41
CA GLN A 191 -3.44 1.95 3.89
C GLN A 191 -3.32 2.01 5.42
N GLY A 192 -4.05 1.19 6.14
CA GLY A 192 -3.93 1.05 7.59
C GLY A 192 -2.66 0.29 8.01
N HIS A 193 -2.45 0.19 9.33
CA HIS A 193 -1.27 -0.41 9.97
C HIS A 193 -1.64 -1.69 10.71
N PRO A 194 -1.68 -2.86 10.05
CA PRO A 194 -2.00 -4.13 10.71
C PRO A 194 -1.01 -4.46 11.82
N GLU A 195 0.27 -4.07 11.69
CA GLU A 195 1.30 -4.31 12.71
C GLU A 195 1.04 -3.58 14.04
N MET A 196 0.20 -2.55 14.04
CA MET A 196 -0.19 -1.79 15.23
C MET A 196 -1.47 -2.29 15.87
N MET A 197 -2.12 -3.29 15.27
CA MET A 197 -3.41 -3.81 15.72
C MET A 197 -3.23 -5.16 16.43
N LYS A 198 -4.14 -5.45 17.38
CA LYS A 198 -4.27 -6.81 17.87
C LYS A 198 -4.79 -7.71 16.75
N PHE A 199 -4.22 -8.93 16.64
CA PHE A 199 -4.66 -9.89 15.65
C PHE A 199 -6.19 -10.13 15.75
N GLY A 200 -6.89 -9.94 14.65
CA GLY A 200 -8.35 -9.99 14.58
C GLY A 200 -8.86 -10.14 13.16
N ASP A 201 -10.08 -9.72 12.95
CA ASP A 201 -10.80 -9.95 11.68
C ASP A 201 -10.16 -9.24 10.48
N PHE A 202 -9.61 -8.04 10.68
CA PHE A 202 -8.85 -7.34 9.64
C PHE A 202 -7.66 -8.18 9.16
N HIS A 203 -6.86 -8.73 10.08
CA HIS A 203 -5.74 -9.61 9.74
C HIS A 203 -6.18 -10.86 9.01
N LYS A 204 -7.28 -11.51 9.44
CA LYS A 204 -7.81 -12.72 8.78
C LYS A 204 -8.17 -12.42 7.32
N LYS A 205 -8.80 -11.26 7.06
CA LYS A 205 -9.13 -10.82 5.70
C LYS A 205 -7.89 -10.53 4.87
N LEU A 206 -6.89 -9.85 5.43
CA LEU A 206 -5.63 -9.62 4.73
C LEU A 206 -4.92 -10.93 4.38
N ILE A 207 -4.89 -11.89 5.31
CA ILE A 207 -4.29 -13.21 5.09
C ILE A 207 -5.04 -14.00 4.01
N GLU A 208 -6.37 -13.94 3.99
CA GLU A 208 -7.19 -14.51 2.93
C GLU A 208 -6.79 -13.94 1.56
N LEU A 209 -6.68 -12.60 1.45
CA LEU A 209 -6.25 -11.93 0.22
C LEU A 209 -4.82 -12.30 -0.17
N ILE A 210 -3.89 -12.37 0.79
CA ILE A 210 -2.49 -12.78 0.54
C ILE A 210 -2.45 -14.22 0.00
N ASN A 211 -3.15 -15.15 0.63
CA ASN A 211 -3.16 -16.54 0.19
C ASN A 211 -3.74 -16.69 -1.21
N ASN A 212 -4.88 -16.04 -1.47
CA ASN A 212 -5.61 -16.19 -2.73
C ASN A 212 -4.93 -15.47 -3.91
N ASN A 213 -4.31 -14.31 -3.68
CA ASN A 213 -3.84 -13.43 -4.75
C ASN A 213 -2.32 -13.37 -4.89
N LEU A 214 -1.58 -13.55 -3.80
CA LEU A 214 -0.12 -13.45 -3.80
C LEU A 214 0.56 -14.82 -3.79
N LEU A 215 0.15 -15.71 -2.89
CA LEU A 215 0.84 -16.97 -2.63
C LEU A 215 0.21 -18.18 -3.35
N ASN A 216 -1.00 -18.04 -3.93
CA ASN A 216 -1.77 -19.11 -4.58
C ASN A 216 -1.88 -20.38 -3.68
N LYS A 217 -2.28 -20.18 -2.42
CA LYS A 217 -2.43 -21.25 -1.40
C LYS A 217 -3.88 -21.54 -1.10
#